data_bc3ea17008b944ff4eab51f60a4005a5
#
_entry.id   bc3ea17008b944ff4eab51f60a4005a5
#
_cell.length_a   1.000
_cell.length_b   1.000
_cell.length_c   1.000
_cell.angle_alpha   90.00
_cell.angle_beta   90.00
_cell.angle_gamma   90.00
#
_symmetry.space_group_name_H-M   'P 1'
#
loop_
_entity.id
_entity.type
_entity.pdbx_description
1 polymer ?
#
loop_
_entity_poly.entity_id
_entity_poly.type
_entity_poly.pdbx_seq_one_letter_code
_entity_poly.pdbx_strand_id
1 'polypeptide(L)'
;MVSVLAKELAHLAAGHSPNSMVREPRWTTPNRIALELPSMRLREFSAGGDNIATLVCAPLALHDATLTDFAPDHSLVAALQMAGLGNVFVTDWRSASPEMRFFSIDSYLADLNVVVDELGGCANLVGVCQGGGMALAYAARYPNKIHGLVLAGAPVDINAGESELSRVAHSVPTSGFKQLVELGDGRVRGAHLLQLWKHPPLEPEAIHGLLQVSDDIATPHSSRLLTLFREWYTRPIDLPGTYYLQVAQWLYKDNRLATGRFAALGRPIDLSMVRGPIFLLAARDDEIVAPEQLLAARHLVGSEEGQIRTETVACTHLGLFLGATTLLHTWSKIARWLAAC
;
A
#
# COMPACT_ATOMS: atom_id res chain seq x y z
N MET A 1 -7.78 24.87 -10.62
CA MET A 1 -6.95 23.84 -9.97
C MET A 1 -5.45 24.12 -10.02
N VAL A 2 -4.84 24.34 -11.18
CA VAL A 2 -3.38 24.65 -11.30
C VAL A 2 -2.94 25.87 -10.45
N SER A 3 -3.80 26.92 -10.33
CA SER A 3 -3.48 28.10 -9.51
C SER A 3 -3.58 27.85 -8.00
N VAL A 4 -4.37 26.87 -7.57
CA VAL A 4 -4.50 26.49 -6.15
C VAL A 4 -3.28 25.68 -5.74
N LEU A 5 -2.89 24.68 -6.52
CA LEU A 5 -1.69 23.88 -6.28
C LEU A 5 -0.43 24.75 -6.26
N ALA A 6 -0.30 25.72 -7.20
CA ALA A 6 0.83 26.64 -7.22
C ALA A 6 0.89 27.53 -5.98
N LYS A 7 -0.28 27.98 -5.46
CA LYS A 7 -0.37 28.74 -4.21
C LYS A 7 -0.01 27.88 -2.98
N GLU A 8 -0.49 26.63 -2.95
CA GLU A 8 -0.18 25.69 -1.86
C GLU A 8 1.32 25.33 -1.86
N LEU A 9 1.91 25.07 -3.04
CA LEU A 9 3.35 24.83 -3.16
C LEU A 9 4.18 26.07 -2.73
N ALA A 10 3.75 27.29 -3.05
CA ALA A 10 4.41 28.51 -2.60
C ALA A 10 4.29 28.69 -1.07
N HIS A 11 3.17 28.29 -0.47
CA HIS A 11 2.97 28.29 0.98
C HIS A 11 3.84 27.29 1.69
N LEU A 12 4.01 26.06 1.13
CA LEU A 12 4.93 25.04 1.61
C LEU A 12 6.39 25.51 1.58
N ALA A 13 6.78 26.22 0.53
CA ALA A 13 8.15 26.79 0.42
C ALA A 13 8.45 27.86 1.48
N ALA A 14 7.42 28.56 1.99
CA ALA A 14 7.56 29.59 3.01
C ALA A 14 7.46 29.06 4.45
N GLY A 15 6.96 27.82 4.65
CA GLY A 15 6.75 27.21 5.96
C GLY A 15 7.97 26.44 6.46
N HIS A 16 8.34 26.66 7.71
CA HIS A 16 9.36 25.85 8.40
C HIS A 16 8.76 24.46 8.71
N SER A 17 9.39 23.38 8.24
CA SER A 17 9.02 22.01 8.63
C SER A 17 9.07 21.86 10.15
N PRO A 18 8.03 21.39 10.83
CA PRO A 18 8.12 21.06 12.23
C PRO A 18 9.11 19.91 12.39
N ASN A 19 10.10 20.10 13.22
CA ASN A 19 11.05 19.08 13.64
C ASN A 19 10.32 18.12 14.59
N SER A 20 9.50 17.22 14.06
CA SER A 20 8.84 16.19 14.86
C SER A 20 9.89 15.14 15.22
N MET A 21 10.17 14.96 16.51
CA MET A 21 10.84 13.75 16.99
C MET A 21 10.01 12.55 16.50
N VAL A 22 10.55 11.83 15.53
CA VAL A 22 9.90 10.64 14.93
C VAL A 22 9.86 9.57 16.02
N ARG A 23 8.73 9.48 16.70
CA ARG A 23 8.47 8.37 17.61
C ARG A 23 8.34 7.10 16.76
N GLU A 24 9.06 6.03 17.09
CA GLU A 24 8.92 4.77 16.35
C GLU A 24 7.46 4.31 16.31
N PRO A 25 6.98 3.83 15.14
CA PRO A 25 5.62 3.33 15.00
C PRO A 25 5.37 2.17 15.97
N ARG A 26 4.20 2.12 16.58
CA ARG A 26 3.81 1.02 17.46
C ARG A 26 3.05 -0.02 16.68
N TRP A 27 3.56 -1.23 16.70
CA TRP A 27 2.89 -2.42 16.22
C TRP A 27 2.05 -3.04 17.33
N THR A 28 0.86 -3.54 16.98
CA THR A 28 -0.09 -4.10 17.94
C THR A 28 0.21 -5.57 18.22
N THR A 29 0.52 -6.33 17.17
CA THR A 29 0.85 -7.75 17.24
C THR A 29 2.32 -7.94 17.58
N PRO A 30 2.70 -8.90 18.46
CA PRO A 30 4.11 -9.21 18.72
C PRO A 30 4.86 -9.54 17.44
N ASN A 31 6.02 -8.92 17.26
CA ASN A 31 6.83 -9.11 16.06
C ASN A 31 8.32 -8.88 16.34
N ARG A 32 9.14 -9.32 15.39
CA ARG A 32 10.58 -9.04 15.36
C ARG A 32 11.02 -8.58 13.97
N ILE A 33 12.16 -7.94 13.89
CA ILE A 33 12.81 -7.65 12.63
C ILE A 33 13.58 -8.89 12.21
N ALA A 34 13.17 -9.51 11.08
CA ALA A 34 13.83 -10.69 10.51
C ALA A 34 14.99 -10.30 9.59
N LEU A 35 14.87 -9.18 8.86
CA LEU A 35 15.89 -8.68 7.95
C LEU A 35 15.88 -7.15 7.96
N GLU A 36 17.05 -6.54 7.86
CA GLU A 36 17.22 -5.09 7.75
C GLU A 36 17.94 -4.75 6.44
N LEU A 37 17.27 -3.94 5.60
CA LEU A 37 17.80 -3.43 4.35
C LEU A 37 17.81 -1.89 4.38
N PRO A 38 18.58 -1.21 3.53
CA PRO A 38 18.58 0.25 3.48
C PRO A 38 17.20 0.87 3.27
N SER A 39 16.34 0.23 2.46
CA SER A 39 15.01 0.74 2.12
C SER A 39 13.91 0.30 3.08
N MET A 40 14.10 -0.83 3.80
CA MET A 40 13.05 -1.40 4.65
C MET A 40 13.57 -2.29 5.76
N ARG A 41 12.66 -2.62 6.69
CA ARG A 41 12.77 -3.74 7.62
C ARG A 41 11.76 -4.80 7.23
N LEU A 42 12.16 -6.06 7.19
CA LEU A 42 11.22 -7.17 7.11
C LEU A 42 10.75 -7.48 8.52
N ARG A 43 9.47 -7.24 8.80
CA ARG A 43 8.88 -7.63 10.09
C ARG A 43 8.27 -8.99 10.01
N GLU A 44 8.61 -9.83 10.98
CA GLU A 44 8.08 -11.16 11.15
C GLU A 44 7.08 -11.18 12.29
N PHE A 45 5.88 -11.66 11.97
CA PHE A 45 4.78 -11.86 12.90
C PHE A 45 4.46 -13.34 13.09
N SER A 46 5.39 -14.23 12.75
CA SER A 46 5.16 -15.67 12.74
C SER A 46 4.73 -16.19 14.11
N ALA A 47 3.64 -16.95 14.09
CA ALA A 47 3.12 -17.69 15.24
C ALA A 47 3.59 -19.18 15.24
N GLY A 48 4.49 -19.52 14.32
CA GLY A 48 4.93 -20.90 14.04
C GLY A 48 4.04 -21.59 13.00
N GLY A 49 4.59 -22.58 12.30
CA GLY A 49 3.92 -23.38 11.27
C GLY A 49 4.80 -23.59 10.05
N ASP A 50 4.50 -24.64 9.27
CA ASP A 50 5.24 -25.01 8.07
C ASP A 50 4.60 -24.45 6.77
N ASN A 51 3.69 -23.49 6.90
CA ASN A 51 3.00 -22.91 5.76
C ASN A 51 3.93 -22.01 4.95
N ILE A 52 3.66 -21.93 3.65
CA ILE A 52 4.32 -20.96 2.75
C ILE A 52 4.24 -19.56 3.35
N ALA A 53 5.36 -18.86 3.36
CA ALA A 53 5.42 -17.49 3.88
C ALA A 53 4.43 -16.58 3.16
N THR A 54 3.72 -15.75 3.93
CA THR A 54 2.82 -14.72 3.40
C THR A 54 3.42 -13.35 3.65
N LEU A 55 3.85 -12.69 2.58
CA LEU A 55 4.45 -11.37 2.62
C LEU A 55 3.42 -10.29 2.27
N VAL A 56 3.09 -9.46 3.23
CA VAL A 56 2.27 -8.28 3.03
C VAL A 56 3.16 -7.13 2.53
N CYS A 57 2.99 -6.77 1.26
CA CYS A 57 3.62 -5.61 0.65
C CYS A 57 2.79 -4.37 1.02
N ALA A 58 3.20 -3.68 2.08
CA ALA A 58 2.57 -2.44 2.52
C ALA A 58 2.74 -1.32 1.48
N PRO A 59 1.89 -0.29 1.46
CA PRO A 59 2.07 0.83 0.56
C PRO A 59 3.31 1.65 0.93
N LEU A 60 4.07 2.09 -0.08
CA LEU A 60 5.12 3.10 0.06
C LEU A 60 4.60 4.41 -0.56
N ALA A 61 3.71 5.07 0.14
CA ALA A 61 2.97 6.22 -0.39
C ALA A 61 3.00 7.45 0.53
N LEU A 62 2.34 7.41 1.66
CA LEU A 62 2.20 8.55 2.56
C LEU A 62 2.48 8.18 4.02
N HIS A 63 1.95 7.04 4.47
CA HIS A 63 2.04 6.61 5.86
C HIS A 63 2.88 5.34 5.99
N ASP A 64 3.29 5.04 7.22
CA ASP A 64 4.07 3.86 7.55
C ASP A 64 3.26 2.55 7.45
N ALA A 65 3.95 1.41 7.51
CA ALA A 65 3.37 0.09 7.32
C ALA A 65 2.48 -0.38 8.49
N THR A 66 2.38 0.38 9.60
CA THR A 66 1.49 0.04 10.72
C THR A 66 0.00 0.13 10.34
N LEU A 67 -0.33 0.64 9.14
CA LEU A 67 -1.63 0.41 8.50
C LEU A 67 -2.03 -1.07 8.51
N THR A 68 -1.07 -1.99 8.42
CA THR A 68 -1.33 -3.43 8.39
C THR A 68 -1.50 -4.08 9.76
N ASP A 69 -1.20 -3.33 10.84
CA ASP A 69 -1.26 -3.81 12.24
C ASP A 69 -1.56 -2.65 13.19
N PHE A 70 -2.68 -1.97 12.95
CA PHE A 70 -3.00 -0.66 13.51
C PHE A 70 -3.38 -0.67 14.98
N ALA A 71 -4.35 -1.52 15.35
CA ALA A 71 -4.87 -1.65 16.72
C ALA A 71 -5.45 -3.05 16.91
N PRO A 72 -5.73 -3.51 18.18
CA PRO A 72 -6.51 -4.72 18.39
C PRO A 72 -7.83 -4.65 17.63
N ASP A 73 -8.25 -5.75 17.01
CA ASP A 73 -9.42 -5.88 16.13
C ASP A 73 -9.35 -5.07 14.81
N HIS A 74 -8.29 -4.28 14.62
CA HIS A 74 -7.98 -3.49 13.44
C HIS A 74 -6.58 -3.84 12.89
N SER A 75 -6.25 -5.12 12.84
CA SER A 75 -4.97 -5.65 12.37
C SER A 75 -5.18 -6.65 11.24
N LEU A 76 -4.69 -6.32 10.05
CA LEU A 76 -4.65 -7.23 8.91
C LEU A 76 -3.78 -8.44 9.23
N VAL A 77 -2.62 -8.21 9.87
CA VAL A 77 -1.71 -9.28 10.29
C VAL A 77 -2.43 -10.27 11.19
N ALA A 78 -3.09 -9.78 12.25
CA ALA A 78 -3.83 -10.63 13.19
C ALA A 78 -4.98 -11.38 12.48
N ALA A 79 -5.69 -10.73 11.56
CA ALA A 79 -6.76 -11.37 10.78
C ALA A 79 -6.23 -12.54 9.92
N LEU A 80 -5.08 -12.39 9.28
CA LEU A 80 -4.43 -13.43 8.51
C LEU A 80 -3.99 -14.60 9.41
N GLN A 81 -3.37 -14.31 10.56
CA GLN A 81 -2.92 -15.34 11.53
C GLN A 81 -4.10 -16.11 12.13
N MET A 82 -5.14 -15.42 12.58
CA MET A 82 -6.34 -16.05 13.15
C MET A 82 -7.06 -16.98 12.17
N ALA A 83 -6.91 -16.72 10.87
CA ALA A 83 -7.48 -17.55 9.81
C ALA A 83 -6.54 -18.69 9.33
N GLY A 84 -5.38 -18.89 9.99
CA GLY A 84 -4.52 -20.05 9.82
C GLY A 84 -3.21 -19.80 9.05
N LEU A 85 -2.88 -18.57 8.68
CA LEU A 85 -1.58 -18.24 8.09
C LEU A 85 -0.55 -18.01 9.21
N GLY A 86 0.24 -19.02 9.54
CA GLY A 86 1.21 -18.97 10.65
C GLY A 86 2.45 -18.11 10.37
N ASN A 87 2.89 -18.02 9.11
CA ASN A 87 4.11 -17.36 8.69
C ASN A 87 3.79 -16.03 7.97
N VAL A 88 3.50 -14.96 8.72
CA VAL A 88 3.14 -13.64 8.17
C VAL A 88 4.31 -12.67 8.34
N PHE A 89 4.64 -11.98 7.24
CA PHE A 89 5.68 -10.96 7.16
C PHE A 89 5.14 -9.67 6.56
N VAL A 90 5.73 -8.54 6.92
CA VAL A 90 5.34 -7.22 6.40
C VAL A 90 6.57 -6.44 5.95
N THR A 91 6.50 -5.78 4.80
CA THR A 91 7.48 -4.79 4.36
C THR A 91 7.28 -3.49 5.15
N ASP A 92 8.14 -3.24 6.14
CA ASP A 92 8.17 -1.98 6.90
C ASP A 92 9.13 -1.01 6.22
N TRP A 93 8.59 -0.26 5.23
CA TRP A 93 9.36 0.70 4.44
C TRP A 93 9.88 1.83 5.31
N ARG A 94 11.17 2.15 5.16
CA ARG A 94 11.79 3.26 5.90
C ARG A 94 11.40 4.60 5.29
N SER A 95 11.16 5.59 6.14
CA SER A 95 11.11 6.98 5.70
C SER A 95 12.44 7.35 5.04
N ALA A 96 12.38 7.98 3.87
CA ALA A 96 13.57 8.24 3.07
C ALA A 96 14.57 9.18 3.78
N SER A 97 15.79 8.70 3.96
CA SER A 97 16.92 9.53 4.35
C SER A 97 17.49 10.32 3.15
N PRO A 98 18.37 11.33 3.37
CA PRO A 98 19.01 12.04 2.26
C PRO A 98 19.78 11.13 1.30
N GLU A 99 20.36 10.03 1.78
CA GLU A 99 21.10 9.04 0.99
C GLU A 99 20.18 8.25 0.06
N MET A 100 18.93 8.07 0.47
CA MET A 100 17.92 7.31 -0.29
C MET A 100 17.26 8.12 -1.42
N ARG A 101 17.57 9.43 -1.58
CA ARG A 101 16.88 10.31 -2.55
C ARG A 101 16.86 9.78 -4.00
N PHE A 102 17.82 8.96 -4.37
CA PHE A 102 17.91 8.34 -5.71
C PHE A 102 17.37 6.91 -5.78
N PHE A 103 16.82 6.37 -4.68
CA PHE A 103 16.19 5.05 -4.74
C PHE A 103 15.01 5.11 -5.70
N SER A 104 14.96 4.13 -6.58
CA SER A 104 14.00 3.99 -7.68
C SER A 104 13.02 2.86 -7.39
N ILE A 105 12.02 2.68 -8.24
CA ILE A 105 11.15 1.49 -8.20
C ILE A 105 12.01 0.21 -8.24
N ASP A 106 13.05 0.18 -9.07
CA ASP A 106 13.94 -0.98 -9.17
C ASP A 106 14.72 -1.24 -7.88
N SER A 107 15.07 -0.21 -7.10
CA SER A 107 15.70 -0.38 -5.79
C SER A 107 14.79 -1.16 -4.84
N TYR A 108 13.51 -0.80 -4.79
CA TYR A 108 12.52 -1.46 -3.95
C TYR A 108 12.14 -2.86 -4.45
N LEU A 109 12.08 -3.07 -5.76
CA LEU A 109 11.87 -4.40 -6.34
C LEU A 109 13.06 -5.34 -6.11
N ALA A 110 14.30 -4.81 -6.10
CA ALA A 110 15.48 -5.58 -5.75
C ALA A 110 15.45 -6.04 -4.29
N ASP A 111 15.11 -5.14 -3.37
CA ASP A 111 14.97 -5.45 -1.96
C ASP A 111 13.81 -6.45 -1.72
N LEU A 112 12.70 -6.30 -2.43
CA LEU A 112 11.61 -7.26 -2.39
C LEU A 112 12.06 -8.66 -2.85
N ASN A 113 12.93 -8.72 -3.89
CA ASN A 113 13.50 -9.98 -4.34
C ASN A 113 14.40 -10.63 -3.29
N VAL A 114 15.23 -9.84 -2.60
CA VAL A 114 16.05 -10.34 -1.46
C VAL A 114 15.16 -10.91 -0.38
N VAL A 115 14.06 -10.21 -0.05
CA VAL A 115 13.10 -10.69 0.95
C VAL A 115 12.46 -12.01 0.56
N VAL A 116 11.97 -12.15 -0.67
CA VAL A 116 11.35 -13.40 -1.12
C VAL A 116 12.38 -14.56 -1.13
N ASP A 117 13.65 -14.28 -1.48
CA ASP A 117 14.72 -15.28 -1.40
C ASP A 117 15.00 -15.70 0.06
N GLU A 118 15.02 -14.76 1.00
CA GLU A 118 15.14 -15.04 2.44
C GLU A 118 13.97 -15.87 2.97
N LEU A 119 12.78 -15.68 2.42
CA LEU A 119 11.58 -16.47 2.76
C LEU A 119 11.51 -17.85 2.09
N GLY A 120 12.60 -18.32 1.49
CA GLY A 120 12.69 -19.63 0.86
C GLY A 120 12.47 -19.64 -0.66
N GLY A 121 12.48 -18.48 -1.30
CA GLY A 121 12.43 -18.33 -2.76
C GLY A 121 11.02 -18.40 -3.37
N CYS A 122 9.99 -18.66 -2.57
CA CYS A 122 8.59 -18.65 -3.00
C CYS A 122 7.69 -18.18 -1.84
N ALA A 123 6.74 -17.28 -2.12
CA ALA A 123 5.85 -16.72 -1.11
C ALA A 123 4.45 -16.40 -1.67
N ASN A 124 3.46 -16.34 -0.78
CA ASN A 124 2.24 -15.61 -1.04
C ASN A 124 2.53 -14.11 -0.95
N LEU A 125 2.09 -13.32 -1.94
CA LEU A 125 2.17 -11.87 -1.86
C LEU A 125 0.79 -11.25 -1.63
N VAL A 126 0.70 -10.37 -0.65
CA VAL A 126 -0.49 -9.58 -0.35
C VAL A 126 -0.16 -8.11 -0.59
N GLY A 127 -0.49 -7.59 -1.75
CA GLY A 127 -0.24 -6.20 -2.13
C GLY A 127 -1.37 -5.28 -1.65
N VAL A 128 -1.05 -4.37 -0.74
CA VAL A 128 -1.98 -3.40 -0.14
C VAL A 128 -1.84 -2.06 -0.84
N CYS A 129 -2.93 -1.51 -1.39
CA CYS A 129 -2.96 -0.21 -2.06
C CYS A 129 -1.82 -0.09 -3.11
N GLN A 130 -0.98 0.93 -3.04
CA GLN A 130 0.19 1.09 -3.93
C GLN A 130 1.17 -0.10 -3.87
N GLY A 131 1.27 -0.79 -2.72
CA GLY A 131 2.05 -2.03 -2.60
C GLY A 131 1.56 -3.14 -3.53
N GLY A 132 0.30 -3.11 -3.95
CA GLY A 132 -0.26 -4.03 -4.93
C GLY A 132 0.33 -3.85 -6.33
N GLY A 133 0.58 -2.62 -6.77
CA GLY A 133 1.29 -2.36 -8.03
C GLY A 133 2.72 -2.91 -8.03
N MET A 134 3.42 -2.79 -6.88
CA MET A 134 4.75 -3.35 -6.69
C MET A 134 4.73 -4.88 -6.67
N ALA A 135 3.77 -5.48 -5.95
CA ALA A 135 3.59 -6.93 -5.89
C ALA A 135 3.25 -7.52 -7.28
N LEU A 136 2.39 -6.87 -8.05
CA LEU A 136 2.02 -7.29 -9.40
C LEU A 136 3.22 -7.19 -10.36
N ALA A 137 3.98 -6.08 -10.32
CA ALA A 137 5.19 -5.91 -11.13
C ALA A 137 6.25 -6.97 -10.78
N TYR A 138 6.42 -7.27 -9.49
CA TYR A 138 7.31 -8.32 -9.02
C TYR A 138 6.85 -9.71 -9.48
N ALA A 139 5.56 -10.01 -9.35
CA ALA A 139 4.98 -11.29 -9.79
C ALA A 139 5.17 -11.52 -11.29
N ALA A 140 4.98 -10.48 -12.11
CA ALA A 140 5.23 -10.57 -13.55
C ALA A 140 6.72 -10.76 -13.89
N ARG A 141 7.61 -10.20 -13.07
CA ARG A 141 9.06 -10.33 -13.24
C ARG A 141 9.61 -11.67 -12.79
N TYR A 142 9.03 -12.26 -11.75
CA TYR A 142 9.44 -13.52 -11.12
C TYR A 142 8.24 -14.44 -10.86
N PRO A 143 7.53 -14.90 -11.90
CA PRO A 143 6.29 -15.66 -11.71
C PRO A 143 6.48 -16.96 -10.93
N ASN A 144 7.66 -17.59 -11.02
CA ASN A 144 7.97 -18.83 -10.30
C ASN A 144 8.24 -18.62 -8.79
N LYS A 145 8.34 -17.39 -8.32
CA LYS A 145 8.52 -17.05 -6.90
C LYS A 145 7.20 -16.71 -6.19
N ILE A 146 6.08 -16.80 -6.89
CA ILE A 146 4.76 -16.45 -6.37
C ILE A 146 3.91 -17.71 -6.28
N HIS A 147 3.46 -18.02 -5.06
CA HIS A 147 2.51 -19.10 -4.84
C HIS A 147 1.06 -18.63 -5.03
N GLY A 148 0.67 -17.55 -4.35
CA GLY A 148 -0.61 -16.89 -4.52
C GLY A 148 -0.44 -15.37 -4.45
N LEU A 149 -1.27 -14.63 -5.18
CA LEU A 149 -1.22 -13.17 -5.23
C LEU A 149 -2.56 -12.57 -4.80
N VAL A 150 -2.52 -11.68 -3.82
CA VAL A 150 -3.67 -10.84 -3.43
C VAL A 150 -3.38 -9.40 -3.76
N LEU A 151 -4.29 -8.74 -4.47
CA LEU A 151 -4.25 -7.30 -4.71
C LEU A 151 -5.47 -6.67 -4.06
N ALA A 152 -5.26 -5.80 -3.07
CA ALA A 152 -6.32 -5.15 -2.33
C ALA A 152 -6.24 -3.62 -2.50
N GLY A 153 -7.29 -3.00 -3.04
CA GLY A 153 -7.35 -1.56 -3.29
C GLY A 153 -6.18 -1.03 -4.12
N ALA A 154 -5.65 -1.83 -5.05
CA ALA A 154 -4.44 -1.53 -5.81
C ALA A 154 -4.76 -0.87 -7.16
N PRO A 155 -4.13 0.26 -7.52
CA PRO A 155 -4.30 0.88 -8.83
C PRO A 155 -3.49 0.12 -9.89
N VAL A 156 -4.15 -0.67 -10.73
CA VAL A 156 -3.54 -1.46 -11.81
C VAL A 156 -3.71 -0.77 -13.16
N ASP A 157 -4.94 -0.37 -13.49
CA ASP A 157 -5.25 0.45 -14.67
C ASP A 157 -5.89 1.77 -14.23
N ILE A 158 -5.09 2.82 -14.16
CA ILE A 158 -5.53 4.13 -13.66
C ILE A 158 -6.63 4.77 -14.53
N ASN A 159 -6.79 4.31 -15.78
CA ASN A 159 -7.76 4.83 -16.74
C ASN A 159 -9.07 4.03 -16.76
N ALA A 160 -9.17 2.92 -16.03
CA ALA A 160 -10.37 2.07 -16.05
C ALA A 160 -11.55 2.65 -15.24
N GLY A 161 -11.36 3.73 -14.50
CA GLY A 161 -12.39 4.41 -13.73
C GLY A 161 -11.91 5.75 -13.19
N GLU A 162 -12.82 6.55 -12.64
CA GLU A 162 -12.50 7.84 -12.02
C GLU A 162 -12.31 7.69 -10.50
N SER A 163 -11.20 8.21 -10.00
CA SER A 163 -10.86 8.26 -8.59
C SER A 163 -10.09 9.53 -8.26
N GLU A 164 -9.85 9.82 -6.98
CA GLU A 164 -9.00 10.95 -6.60
C GLU A 164 -7.60 10.79 -7.19
N LEU A 165 -7.05 9.58 -7.17
CA LEU A 165 -5.73 9.30 -7.72
C LEU A 165 -5.66 9.58 -9.23
N SER A 166 -6.65 9.16 -10.02
CA SER A 166 -6.70 9.43 -11.46
C SER A 166 -6.90 10.92 -11.75
N ARG A 167 -7.74 11.62 -10.97
CA ARG A 167 -7.91 13.08 -11.09
C ARG A 167 -6.61 13.83 -10.84
N VAL A 168 -5.86 13.49 -9.79
CA VAL A 168 -4.55 14.07 -9.49
C VAL A 168 -3.56 13.76 -10.61
N ALA A 169 -3.49 12.51 -11.07
CA ALA A 169 -2.61 12.10 -12.16
C ALA A 169 -2.85 12.90 -13.45
N HIS A 170 -4.11 13.14 -13.81
CA HIS A 170 -4.45 13.86 -15.04
C HIS A 170 -4.35 15.39 -14.90
N SER A 171 -4.66 15.96 -13.73
CA SER A 171 -4.74 17.41 -13.54
C SER A 171 -3.41 18.06 -13.13
N VAL A 172 -2.53 17.34 -12.40
CA VAL A 172 -1.26 17.88 -11.94
C VAL A 172 -0.19 17.72 -13.03
N PRO A 173 0.45 18.79 -13.52
CA PRO A 173 1.52 18.68 -14.50
C PRO A 173 2.78 18.02 -13.86
N THR A 174 3.59 17.35 -14.68
CA THR A 174 4.83 16.71 -14.21
C THR A 174 5.77 17.67 -13.46
N SER A 175 5.77 18.96 -13.84
CA SER A 175 6.53 20.00 -13.13
C SER A 175 6.08 20.19 -11.68
N GLY A 176 4.80 20.00 -11.35
CA GLY A 176 4.31 20.08 -9.97
C GLY A 176 4.88 18.96 -9.09
N PHE A 177 4.97 17.74 -9.62
CA PHE A 177 5.63 16.64 -8.91
C PHE A 177 7.13 16.88 -8.71
N LYS A 178 7.81 17.46 -9.73
CA LYS A 178 9.22 17.83 -9.62
C LYS A 178 9.48 18.88 -8.56
N GLN A 179 8.61 19.90 -8.47
CA GLN A 179 8.71 20.94 -7.43
C GLN A 179 8.64 20.37 -6.02
N LEU A 180 7.80 19.35 -5.76
CA LEU A 180 7.76 18.68 -4.44
C LEU A 180 9.09 18.03 -4.10
N VAL A 181 9.74 17.41 -5.09
CA VAL A 181 11.07 16.79 -4.91
C VAL A 181 12.15 17.85 -4.65
N GLU A 182 12.11 18.96 -5.38
CA GLU A 182 13.04 20.09 -5.21
C GLU A 182 12.90 20.73 -3.82
N LEU A 183 11.66 20.95 -3.34
CA LEU A 183 11.37 21.47 -2.00
C LEU A 183 11.85 20.53 -0.87
N GLY A 184 12.03 19.25 -1.15
CA GLY A 184 12.49 18.25 -0.19
C GLY A 184 13.95 17.82 -0.35
N ASP A 185 14.80 18.59 -1.05
CA ASP A 185 16.21 18.26 -1.32
C ASP A 185 16.41 16.88 -1.94
N GLY A 186 15.65 16.62 -3.01
CA GLY A 186 15.69 15.35 -3.74
C GLY A 186 14.81 14.25 -3.14
N ARG A 187 14.03 14.55 -2.10
CA ARG A 187 12.98 13.69 -1.52
C ARG A 187 11.63 14.38 -1.60
N VAL A 188 10.57 13.64 -1.42
CA VAL A 188 9.27 14.24 -1.14
C VAL A 188 9.02 14.15 0.36
N ARG A 189 8.86 15.30 1.01
CA ARG A 189 8.55 15.35 2.43
C ARG A 189 7.13 14.87 2.66
N GLY A 190 6.95 13.87 3.51
CA GLY A 190 5.64 13.34 3.84
C GLY A 190 4.70 14.42 4.40
N ALA A 191 5.23 15.37 5.18
CA ALA A 191 4.47 16.51 5.69
C ALA A 191 3.90 17.39 4.55
N HIS A 192 4.62 17.57 3.43
CA HIS A 192 4.11 18.31 2.26
C HIS A 192 3.01 17.53 1.56
N LEU A 193 3.19 16.20 1.39
CA LEU A 193 2.14 15.34 0.82
C LEU A 193 0.88 15.37 1.66
N LEU A 194 0.99 15.28 2.98
CA LEU A 194 -0.13 15.30 3.91
C LEU A 194 -0.94 16.60 3.83
N GLN A 195 -0.29 17.74 3.61
CA GLN A 195 -0.98 19.02 3.43
C GLN A 195 -1.74 19.11 2.11
N LEU A 196 -1.26 18.44 1.06
CA LEU A 196 -1.90 18.40 -0.26
C LEU A 196 -2.98 17.32 -0.35
N TRP A 197 -2.85 16.26 0.42
CA TRP A 197 -3.73 15.11 0.41
C TRP A 197 -4.75 15.19 1.54
N LYS A 198 -6.01 15.42 1.20
CA LYS A 198 -7.10 15.68 2.18
C LYS A 198 -8.01 14.46 2.43
N HIS A 199 -7.52 13.27 2.18
CA HIS A 199 -8.25 12.03 2.38
C HIS A 199 -7.57 11.12 3.40
N PRO A 200 -8.34 10.40 4.24
CA PRO A 200 -9.79 10.54 4.44
C PRO A 200 -10.16 11.81 5.24
N PRO A 201 -11.43 12.19 5.29
CA PRO A 201 -11.91 13.18 6.25
C PRO A 201 -11.55 12.79 7.69
N LEU A 202 -11.17 13.76 8.53
CA LEU A 202 -10.70 13.52 9.91
C LEU A 202 -11.76 13.77 10.98
N GLU A 203 -13.01 13.98 10.56
CA GLU A 203 -14.16 14.08 11.45
C GLU A 203 -14.37 12.75 12.19
N PRO A 204 -14.75 12.78 13.48
CA PRO A 204 -14.91 11.57 14.28
C PRO A 204 -15.83 10.53 13.63
N GLU A 205 -16.93 10.96 13.04
CA GLU A 205 -17.93 10.09 12.40
C GLU A 205 -17.37 9.40 11.15
N ALA A 206 -16.57 10.11 10.37
CA ALA A 206 -15.92 9.56 9.18
C ALA A 206 -14.90 8.48 9.55
N ILE A 207 -14.05 8.75 10.55
CA ILE A 207 -13.06 7.78 11.05
C ILE A 207 -13.77 6.57 11.65
N HIS A 208 -14.81 6.79 12.45
CA HIS A 208 -15.59 5.73 13.09
C HIS A 208 -16.23 4.80 12.04
N GLY A 209 -16.83 5.38 11.00
CA GLY A 209 -17.39 4.63 9.87
C GLY A 209 -16.33 3.86 9.07
N LEU A 210 -15.18 4.48 8.83
CA LEU A 210 -14.03 3.85 8.16
C LEU A 210 -13.51 2.63 8.94
N LEU A 211 -13.38 2.75 10.25
CA LEU A 211 -12.95 1.67 11.13
C LEU A 211 -14.03 0.60 11.33
N GLN A 212 -15.28 0.85 10.90
CA GLN A 212 -16.41 -0.08 11.04
C GLN A 212 -16.63 -0.51 12.50
N VAL A 213 -16.50 0.44 13.42
CA VAL A 213 -16.69 0.20 14.85
C VAL A 213 -18.18 0.04 15.13
N SER A 214 -18.54 -1.01 15.87
CA SER A 214 -19.96 -1.30 16.23
C SER A 214 -20.45 -0.52 17.45
N ASP A 215 -19.51 -0.06 18.29
CA ASP A 215 -19.82 0.68 19.50
C ASP A 215 -20.28 2.11 19.19
N ASP A 216 -20.96 2.75 20.14
CA ASP A 216 -21.25 4.17 20.05
C ASP A 216 -19.95 5.00 20.01
N ILE A 217 -19.95 6.07 19.20
CA ILE A 217 -18.80 6.95 19.02
C ILE A 217 -18.32 7.61 20.32
N ALA A 218 -19.20 7.78 21.29
CA ALA A 218 -18.91 8.37 22.58
C ALA A 218 -18.25 7.42 23.59
N THR A 219 -18.05 6.13 23.23
CA THR A 219 -17.42 5.18 24.14
C THR A 219 -15.93 5.46 24.34
N PRO A 220 -15.33 5.07 25.49
CA PRO A 220 -13.89 5.17 25.70
C PRO A 220 -13.08 4.38 24.65
N HIS A 221 -13.62 3.26 24.16
CA HIS A 221 -13.01 2.45 23.12
C HIS A 221 -12.93 3.22 21.80
N SER A 222 -14.06 3.75 21.31
CA SER A 222 -14.13 4.57 20.10
C SER A 222 -13.22 5.80 20.19
N SER A 223 -13.25 6.52 21.32
CA SER A 223 -12.39 7.68 21.56
C SER A 223 -10.90 7.34 21.47
N ARG A 224 -10.50 6.16 21.97
CA ARG A 224 -9.12 5.67 21.85
C ARG A 224 -8.73 5.39 20.41
N LEU A 225 -9.60 4.72 19.65
CA LEU A 225 -9.35 4.42 18.22
C LEU A 225 -9.23 5.70 17.39
N LEU A 226 -10.10 6.69 17.62
CA LEU A 226 -10.02 8.00 16.99
C LEU A 226 -8.67 8.69 17.26
N THR A 227 -8.19 8.62 18.51
CA THR A 227 -6.88 9.17 18.89
C THR A 227 -5.76 8.45 18.17
N LEU A 228 -5.75 7.11 18.17
CA LEU A 228 -4.75 6.30 17.47
C LEU A 228 -4.74 6.59 15.96
N PHE A 229 -5.92 6.74 15.35
CA PHE A 229 -6.02 7.05 13.92
C PHE A 229 -5.40 8.42 13.60
N ARG A 230 -5.71 9.44 14.38
CA ARG A 230 -5.14 10.78 14.20
C ARG A 230 -3.63 10.79 14.42
N GLU A 231 -3.14 10.07 15.44
CA GLU A 231 -1.70 9.92 15.68
C GLU A 231 -0.99 9.23 14.52
N TRP A 232 -1.56 8.17 13.95
CA TRP A 232 -1.03 7.50 12.77
C TRP A 232 -1.06 8.42 11.55
N TYR A 233 -2.20 9.05 11.28
CA TYR A 233 -2.40 9.92 10.13
C TYR A 233 -1.44 11.11 10.11
N THR A 234 -1.11 11.66 11.25
CA THR A 234 -0.19 12.81 11.37
C THR A 234 1.30 12.44 11.34
N ARG A 235 1.62 11.16 11.08
CA ARG A 235 3.00 10.66 10.96
C ARG A 235 3.31 10.16 9.56
N PRO A 236 3.33 11.03 8.56
CA PRO A 236 3.69 10.64 7.20
C PRO A 236 5.19 10.31 7.10
N ILE A 237 5.54 9.46 6.13
CA ILE A 237 6.93 9.14 5.78
C ILE A 237 7.40 9.97 4.59
N ASP A 238 8.70 10.28 4.56
CA ASP A 238 9.36 10.88 3.40
C ASP A 238 9.58 9.82 2.33
N LEU A 239 9.49 10.20 1.05
CA LEU A 239 9.70 9.31 -0.10
C LEU A 239 10.96 9.74 -0.88
N PRO A 240 11.72 8.77 -1.45
CA PRO A 240 12.79 9.11 -2.40
C PRO A 240 12.23 9.83 -3.62
N GLY A 241 12.88 10.90 -4.04
CA GLY A 241 12.39 11.72 -5.16
C GLY A 241 12.34 10.95 -6.47
N THR A 242 13.34 10.12 -6.75
CA THR A 242 13.35 9.28 -7.97
C THR A 242 12.20 8.29 -7.98
N TYR A 243 11.98 7.56 -6.87
CA TYR A 243 10.85 6.64 -6.74
C TYR A 243 9.51 7.35 -6.94
N TYR A 244 9.30 8.47 -6.23
CA TYR A 244 8.06 9.24 -6.32
C TYR A 244 7.76 9.71 -7.74
N LEU A 245 8.78 10.26 -8.44
CA LEU A 245 8.63 10.70 -9.83
C LEU A 245 8.35 9.54 -10.79
N GLN A 246 8.97 8.38 -10.57
CA GLN A 246 8.68 7.18 -11.35
C GLN A 246 7.25 6.68 -11.13
N VAL A 247 6.80 6.61 -9.88
CA VAL A 247 5.41 6.22 -9.56
C VAL A 247 4.42 7.18 -10.21
N ALA A 248 4.59 8.49 -10.00
CA ALA A 248 3.71 9.50 -10.57
C ALA A 248 3.69 9.44 -12.11
N GLN A 249 4.85 9.29 -12.75
CA GLN A 249 4.93 9.28 -14.21
C GLN A 249 4.55 7.91 -14.80
N TRP A 250 5.14 6.81 -14.30
CA TRP A 250 5.01 5.51 -14.96
C TRP A 250 3.71 4.79 -14.61
N LEU A 251 3.30 4.83 -13.33
CA LEU A 251 2.10 4.13 -12.91
C LEU A 251 0.86 4.98 -13.17
N TYR A 252 0.89 6.27 -12.82
CA TYR A 252 -0.33 7.06 -12.81
C TYR A 252 -0.53 7.90 -14.09
N LYS A 253 0.51 8.53 -14.65
CA LYS A 253 0.35 9.31 -15.90
C LYS A 253 0.42 8.47 -17.16
N ASP A 254 1.46 7.63 -17.27
CA ASP A 254 1.70 6.82 -18.46
C ASP A 254 0.92 5.50 -18.43
N ASN A 255 0.37 5.11 -17.27
CA ASN A 255 -0.37 3.87 -17.08
C ASN A 255 0.40 2.63 -17.60
N ARG A 256 1.71 2.56 -17.30
CA ARG A 256 2.61 1.58 -17.94
C ARG A 256 2.31 0.14 -17.58
N LEU A 257 1.75 -0.14 -16.39
CA LEU A 257 1.34 -1.50 -16.04
C LEU A 257 0.28 -2.01 -17.01
N ALA A 258 -0.84 -1.30 -17.14
CA ALA A 258 -1.93 -1.72 -18.00
C ALA A 258 -1.60 -1.66 -19.50
N THR A 259 -0.69 -0.75 -19.90
CA THR A 259 -0.29 -0.61 -21.32
C THR A 259 0.88 -1.49 -21.73
N GLY A 260 1.38 -2.37 -20.84
CA GLY A 260 2.50 -3.30 -21.14
C GLY A 260 3.83 -2.61 -21.36
N ARG A 261 4.01 -1.35 -20.90
CA ARG A 261 5.24 -0.57 -21.07
C ARG A 261 6.06 -0.45 -19.80
N PHE A 262 5.68 -1.17 -18.74
CA PHE A 262 6.41 -1.15 -17.48
C PHE A 262 7.66 -2.01 -17.58
N ALA A 263 8.76 -1.52 -17.00
CA ALA A 263 9.99 -2.29 -16.85
C ALA A 263 10.30 -2.47 -15.36
N ALA A 264 10.71 -3.66 -14.99
CA ALA A 264 11.11 -4.01 -13.63
C ALA A 264 12.52 -4.61 -13.66
N LEU A 265 13.41 -4.08 -12.84
CA LEU A 265 14.82 -4.49 -12.76
C LEU A 265 15.50 -4.49 -14.13
N GLY A 266 15.32 -3.38 -14.85
CA GLY A 266 15.92 -3.14 -16.16
C GLY A 266 15.37 -3.99 -17.30
N ARG A 267 14.24 -4.72 -17.12
CA ARG A 267 13.62 -5.53 -18.17
C ARG A 267 12.13 -5.23 -18.30
N PRO A 268 11.59 -5.17 -19.53
CA PRO A 268 10.15 -5.12 -19.74
C PRO A 268 9.48 -6.30 -19.05
N ILE A 269 8.32 -6.06 -18.46
CA ILE A 269 7.47 -7.10 -17.88
C ILE A 269 6.20 -7.28 -18.71
N ASP A 270 5.69 -8.49 -18.69
CA ASP A 270 4.41 -8.86 -19.28
C ASP A 270 3.50 -9.42 -18.17
N LEU A 271 2.40 -8.73 -17.87
CA LEU A 271 1.46 -9.15 -16.84
C LEU A 271 0.82 -10.51 -17.16
N SER A 272 0.76 -10.92 -18.43
CA SER A 272 0.28 -12.24 -18.84
C SER A 272 1.16 -13.40 -18.33
N MET A 273 2.36 -13.10 -17.83
CA MET A 273 3.22 -14.08 -17.15
C MET A 273 2.75 -14.44 -15.74
N VAL A 274 1.89 -13.64 -15.13
CA VAL A 274 1.22 -13.98 -13.86
C VAL A 274 0.12 -14.98 -14.15
N ARG A 275 0.35 -16.25 -13.84
CA ARG A 275 -0.53 -17.38 -14.18
C ARG A 275 -1.01 -18.19 -12.97
N GLY A 276 -0.57 -17.84 -11.78
CA GLY A 276 -0.99 -18.48 -10.53
C GLY A 276 -2.33 -17.97 -10.00
N PRO A 277 -2.76 -18.48 -8.85
CA PRO A 277 -3.95 -18.02 -8.16
C PRO A 277 -3.86 -16.52 -7.81
N ILE A 278 -4.91 -15.77 -8.13
CA ILE A 278 -4.99 -14.34 -7.83
C ILE A 278 -6.32 -13.99 -7.17
N PHE A 279 -6.28 -13.15 -6.14
CA PHE A 279 -7.45 -12.59 -5.48
C PHE A 279 -7.44 -11.06 -5.61
N LEU A 280 -8.51 -10.48 -6.15
CA LEU A 280 -8.70 -9.04 -6.31
C LEU A 280 -9.76 -8.57 -5.32
N LEU A 281 -9.35 -7.75 -4.33
CA LEU A 281 -10.22 -7.20 -3.32
C LEU A 281 -10.42 -5.70 -3.53
N ALA A 282 -11.62 -5.28 -3.88
CA ALA A 282 -12.00 -3.87 -4.09
C ALA A 282 -12.91 -3.37 -2.98
N ALA A 283 -12.84 -2.07 -2.67
CA ALA A 283 -13.86 -1.38 -1.89
C ALA A 283 -14.88 -0.74 -2.84
N ARG A 284 -16.17 -0.89 -2.55
CA ARG A 284 -17.24 -0.32 -3.37
C ARG A 284 -17.22 1.21 -3.35
N ASP A 285 -16.97 1.76 -2.18
CA ASP A 285 -17.01 3.19 -1.91
C ASP A 285 -15.58 3.77 -1.82
N ASP A 286 -14.66 3.22 -2.66
CA ASP A 286 -13.24 3.62 -2.70
C ASP A 286 -13.09 4.97 -3.42
N GLU A 287 -12.75 5.98 -2.66
CA GLU A 287 -12.54 7.34 -3.15
C GLU A 287 -11.14 7.56 -3.76
N ILE A 288 -10.19 6.66 -3.44
CA ILE A 288 -8.77 6.77 -3.82
C ILE A 288 -8.47 5.97 -5.09
N VAL A 289 -8.93 4.71 -5.13
CA VAL A 289 -8.74 3.78 -6.23
C VAL A 289 -10.09 3.21 -6.63
N ALA A 290 -10.63 3.59 -7.77
CA ALA A 290 -11.91 3.05 -8.24
C ALA A 290 -11.84 1.51 -8.37
N PRO A 291 -12.90 0.77 -8.01
CA PRO A 291 -12.94 -0.69 -8.14
C PRO A 291 -12.49 -1.19 -9.52
N GLU A 292 -12.89 -0.50 -10.58
CA GLU A 292 -12.57 -0.82 -11.97
C GLU A 292 -11.05 -0.76 -12.23
N GLN A 293 -10.34 0.16 -11.56
CA GLN A 293 -8.89 0.31 -11.72
C GLN A 293 -8.12 -0.91 -11.19
N LEU A 294 -8.61 -1.55 -10.13
CA LEU A 294 -8.07 -2.82 -9.65
C LEU A 294 -8.57 -4.00 -10.50
N LEU A 295 -9.88 -4.08 -10.73
CA LEU A 295 -10.50 -5.23 -11.37
C LEU A 295 -10.07 -5.41 -12.84
N ALA A 296 -9.55 -4.36 -13.48
CA ALA A 296 -8.90 -4.45 -14.79
C ALA A 296 -7.77 -5.48 -14.82
N ALA A 297 -7.12 -5.77 -13.69
CA ALA A 297 -6.07 -6.78 -13.58
C ALA A 297 -6.49 -8.15 -14.15
N ARG A 298 -7.78 -8.55 -13.99
CA ARG A 298 -8.29 -9.82 -14.50
C ARG A 298 -8.12 -10.02 -16.00
N HIS A 299 -8.07 -8.94 -16.77
CA HIS A 299 -7.90 -8.96 -18.22
C HIS A 299 -6.45 -8.79 -18.68
N LEU A 300 -5.54 -8.48 -17.73
CA LEU A 300 -4.14 -8.22 -18.01
C LEU A 300 -3.25 -9.40 -17.62
N VAL A 301 -3.65 -10.15 -16.58
CA VAL A 301 -2.91 -11.34 -16.12
C VAL A 301 -3.19 -12.56 -17.00
N GLY A 302 -2.26 -13.52 -16.98
CA GLY A 302 -2.39 -14.79 -17.70
C GLY A 302 -3.01 -15.92 -16.89
N SER A 303 -3.48 -15.64 -15.67
CA SER A 303 -4.18 -16.63 -14.84
C SER A 303 -5.47 -17.09 -15.52
N GLU A 304 -5.78 -18.39 -15.43
CA GLU A 304 -7.05 -18.93 -15.90
C GLU A 304 -8.23 -18.34 -15.11
N GLU A 305 -9.39 -18.20 -15.73
CA GLU A 305 -10.59 -17.60 -15.11
C GLU A 305 -10.94 -18.28 -13.76
N GLY A 306 -10.77 -19.59 -13.66
CA GLY A 306 -10.99 -20.36 -12.44
C GLY A 306 -10.03 -20.06 -11.30
N GLN A 307 -8.88 -19.47 -11.59
CA GLN A 307 -7.85 -19.07 -10.62
C GLN A 307 -8.00 -17.61 -10.17
N ILE A 308 -8.84 -16.83 -10.83
CA ILE A 308 -9.09 -15.43 -10.48
C ILE A 308 -10.33 -15.37 -9.57
N ARG A 309 -10.10 -14.85 -8.34
CA ARG A 309 -11.17 -14.53 -7.41
C ARG A 309 -11.31 -13.01 -7.31
N THR A 310 -12.56 -12.55 -7.29
CA THR A 310 -12.85 -11.11 -7.11
C THR A 310 -13.86 -10.95 -5.99
N GLU A 311 -13.66 -9.95 -5.16
CA GLU A 311 -14.62 -9.56 -4.14
C GLU A 311 -14.67 -8.04 -4.02
N THR A 312 -15.87 -7.49 -3.91
CA THR A 312 -16.09 -6.05 -3.67
C THR A 312 -16.83 -5.89 -2.37
N VAL A 313 -16.25 -5.15 -1.43
CA VAL A 313 -16.78 -4.94 -0.07
C VAL A 313 -17.35 -3.53 0.04
N ALA A 314 -18.45 -3.38 0.75
CA ALA A 314 -19.07 -2.09 1.04
C ALA A 314 -18.27 -1.35 2.14
N CYS A 315 -17.18 -0.69 1.75
CA CYS A 315 -16.34 0.13 2.60
C CYS A 315 -15.58 1.16 1.78
N THR A 316 -14.90 2.11 2.45
CA THR A 316 -13.96 3.07 1.86
C THR A 316 -12.59 2.43 1.63
N HIS A 317 -11.67 3.14 0.99
CA HIS A 317 -10.31 2.65 0.71
C HIS A 317 -9.60 2.12 1.96
N LEU A 318 -9.47 2.94 3.00
CA LEU A 318 -8.81 2.51 4.24
C LEU A 318 -9.64 1.49 5.02
N GLY A 319 -10.96 1.44 4.84
CA GLY A 319 -11.83 0.42 5.41
C GLY A 319 -11.49 -1.00 4.97
N LEU A 320 -10.82 -1.17 3.81
CA LEU A 320 -10.27 -2.46 3.38
C LEU A 320 -9.23 -3.01 4.37
N PHE A 321 -8.46 -2.14 5.00
CA PHE A 321 -7.27 -2.51 5.78
C PHE A 321 -7.44 -2.28 7.28
N LEU A 322 -8.35 -1.38 7.67
CA LEU A 322 -8.58 -0.97 9.05
C LEU A 322 -9.98 -1.29 9.56
N GLY A 323 -10.93 -1.59 8.67
CA GLY A 323 -12.32 -1.85 9.04
C GLY A 323 -12.49 -3.20 9.74
N ALA A 324 -12.94 -3.20 10.99
CA ALA A 324 -13.09 -4.40 11.82
C ALA A 324 -13.91 -5.51 11.13
N THR A 325 -15.04 -5.16 10.53
CA THR A 325 -15.91 -6.12 9.82
C THR A 325 -15.22 -6.70 8.59
N THR A 326 -14.53 -5.86 7.81
CA THR A 326 -13.77 -6.29 6.62
C THR A 326 -12.64 -7.23 7.00
N LEU A 327 -11.90 -6.91 8.06
CA LEU A 327 -10.80 -7.73 8.58
C LEU A 327 -11.33 -9.09 9.06
N LEU A 328 -12.39 -9.08 9.85
CA LEU A 328 -12.95 -10.30 10.42
C LEU A 328 -13.52 -11.26 9.37
N HIS A 329 -14.23 -10.75 8.38
CA HIS A 329 -14.96 -11.60 7.43
C HIS A 329 -14.21 -11.81 6.11
N THR A 330 -13.78 -10.71 5.46
CA THR A 330 -13.20 -10.79 4.12
C THR A 330 -11.76 -11.28 4.17
N TRP A 331 -10.93 -10.72 5.04
CA TRP A 331 -9.53 -11.16 5.15
C TRP A 331 -9.39 -12.57 5.69
N SER A 332 -10.27 -13.02 6.59
CA SER A 332 -10.32 -14.42 7.02
C SER A 332 -10.66 -15.37 5.87
N LYS A 333 -11.52 -14.95 4.93
CA LYS A 333 -11.82 -15.72 3.71
C LYS A 333 -10.62 -15.77 2.76
N ILE A 334 -9.94 -14.64 2.57
CA ILE A 334 -8.73 -14.54 1.75
C ILE A 334 -7.62 -15.41 2.32
N ALA A 335 -7.39 -15.38 3.64
CA ALA A 335 -6.38 -16.20 4.30
C ALA A 335 -6.63 -17.70 4.10
N ARG A 336 -7.88 -18.16 4.28
CA ARG A 336 -8.26 -19.56 4.00
C ARG A 336 -8.09 -19.93 2.53
N TRP A 337 -8.36 -19.00 1.61
CA TRP A 337 -8.12 -19.20 0.19
C TRP A 337 -6.63 -19.34 -0.10
N LEU A 338 -5.76 -18.47 0.45
CA LEU A 338 -4.31 -18.57 0.30
C LEU A 338 -3.75 -19.89 0.89
N ALA A 339 -4.30 -20.36 2.01
CA ALA A 339 -3.90 -21.63 2.61
C ALA A 339 -4.32 -22.85 1.78
N ALA A 340 -5.27 -22.70 0.87
CA ALA A 340 -5.79 -23.76 0.00
C ALA A 340 -5.19 -23.73 -1.43
N CYS A 341 -4.40 -22.72 -1.78
CA CYS A 341 -3.66 -22.65 -3.03
C CYS A 341 -2.51 -23.68 -3.01
#